data_7f45ea78a4a50e8d8d9dce96f91f695e
#
_entry.id   7f45ea78a4a50e8d8d9dce96f91f695e
#
_cell.length_a   1.000
_cell.length_b   1.000
_cell.length_c   1.000
_cell.angle_alpha   90.00
_cell.angle_beta   90.00
_cell.angle_gamma   90.00
#
_symmetry.space_group_name_H-M   'P 1'
#
loop_
_entity.id
_entity.type
_entity.pdbx_description
1 polymer ?
#
loop_
_entity_poly.entity_id
_entity_poly.type
_entity_poly.pdbx_seq_one_letter_code
_entity_poly.pdbx_strand_id
1 'polypeptide(L)'
;MLMLKNVSAGYNGVDVVKNISLNIKSNENLSIIGPNGCGKTTLLKAVANLLPFKGSIEIDGKSVRKMKQREISLKIAMLSQTSGIYFSYNVFDTVMMGRYLHIKDRLLGIPSEQDKNCVNRCLETVNLINEKDREITKLSGGQLQRVFLARTLAQEPEIILLDEPTNHLDLKYQIELIEYLKIWASEGNRAVVGVLHDINLAMRLSENIMVMKDGEIQTHGKASEVITGSLLEQVYEIDVARYMRDSLKKWEELRT
;
A
#
# COMPACT_ATOMS: atom_id res chain seq x y z
N MET A 1 10.14 -7.84 11.24
CA MET A 1 9.58 -7.97 9.89
C MET A 1 10.29 -7.05 8.89
N LEU A 2 10.14 -5.74 8.91
CA LEU A 2 10.81 -4.81 7.98
C LEU A 2 11.60 -3.76 8.76
N MET A 3 12.91 -3.63 8.46
CA MET A 3 13.81 -2.68 9.11
C MET A 3 14.54 -1.83 8.07
N LEU A 4 14.49 -0.53 8.24
CA LEU A 4 15.23 0.47 7.47
C LEU A 4 16.25 1.15 8.37
N LYS A 5 17.49 1.32 7.90
CA LYS A 5 18.56 2.04 8.61
C LYS A 5 19.24 3.02 7.66
N ASN A 6 19.10 4.31 7.95
CA ASN A 6 19.71 5.42 7.21
C ASN A 6 19.46 5.33 5.70
N VAL A 7 18.21 5.01 5.32
CA VAL A 7 17.85 4.80 3.92
C VAL A 7 17.72 6.15 3.21
N SER A 8 18.48 6.33 2.13
CA SER A 8 18.32 7.43 1.19
C SER A 8 18.13 6.88 -0.22
N ALA A 9 17.21 7.44 -0.98
CA ALA A 9 16.87 7.00 -2.33
C ALA A 9 16.37 8.16 -3.19
N GLY A 10 16.57 8.06 -4.49
CA GLY A 10 16.11 9.09 -5.41
C GLY A 10 16.43 8.75 -6.86
N TYR A 11 16.39 9.76 -7.71
CA TYR A 11 16.53 9.61 -9.16
C TYR A 11 17.68 10.49 -9.68
N ASN A 12 18.40 10.00 -10.69
CA ASN A 12 19.47 10.75 -11.36
C ASN A 12 20.54 11.31 -10.41
N GLY A 13 20.85 10.57 -9.33
CA GLY A 13 21.86 10.98 -8.34
C GLY A 13 21.36 11.98 -7.28
N VAL A 14 20.11 12.40 -7.33
CA VAL A 14 19.49 13.30 -6.34
C VAL A 14 18.68 12.47 -5.36
N ASP A 15 19.00 12.54 -4.07
CA ASP A 15 18.28 11.86 -3.01
C ASP A 15 16.95 12.62 -2.75
N VAL A 16 15.83 11.97 -3.06
CA VAL A 16 14.46 12.45 -2.78
C VAL A 16 14.04 12.06 -1.37
N VAL A 17 14.48 10.90 -0.92
CA VAL A 17 14.30 10.40 0.46
C VAL A 17 15.67 10.41 1.13
N LYS A 18 15.74 10.91 2.36
CA LYS A 18 16.99 11.19 3.06
C LYS A 18 16.98 10.57 4.46
N ASN A 19 17.95 9.70 4.71
CA ASN A 19 18.29 9.18 6.05
C ASN A 19 17.10 8.59 6.84
N ILE A 20 16.19 7.86 6.17
CA ILE A 20 15.03 7.24 6.80
C ILE A 20 15.46 6.02 7.61
N SER A 21 15.10 6.01 8.90
CA SER A 21 15.26 4.84 9.78
C SER A 21 13.91 4.49 10.39
N LEU A 22 13.50 3.24 10.26
CA LEU A 22 12.17 2.76 10.63
C LEU A 22 12.22 1.26 10.93
N ASN A 23 11.43 0.81 11.90
CA ASN A 23 11.24 -0.61 12.19
C ASN A 23 9.75 -0.92 12.27
N ILE A 24 9.28 -1.85 11.44
CA ILE A 24 7.90 -2.33 11.41
C ILE A 24 7.90 -3.80 11.83
N LYS A 25 7.16 -4.10 12.89
CA LYS A 25 7.02 -5.46 13.42
C LYS A 25 5.91 -6.20 12.66
N SER A 26 5.84 -7.50 12.90
CA SER A 26 4.70 -8.30 12.45
C SER A 26 3.40 -7.82 13.11
N ASN A 27 2.31 -7.85 12.36
CA ASN A 27 0.99 -7.37 12.76
C ASN A 27 0.95 -5.87 13.11
N GLU A 28 1.95 -5.12 12.66
CA GLU A 28 2.02 -3.68 12.83
C GLU A 28 1.83 -2.99 11.48
N ASN A 29 0.73 -2.27 11.34
CA ASN A 29 0.49 -1.44 10.17
C ASN A 29 1.14 -0.07 10.35
N LEU A 30 1.52 0.56 9.25
CA LEU A 30 2.06 1.92 9.22
C LEU A 30 1.36 2.72 8.13
N SER A 31 0.82 3.88 8.50
CA SER A 31 0.36 4.87 7.54
C SER A 31 1.40 5.98 7.37
N ILE A 32 1.70 6.32 6.13
CA ILE A 32 2.63 7.39 5.75
C ILE A 32 1.83 8.55 5.19
N ILE A 33 1.91 9.71 5.82
CA ILE A 33 1.26 10.94 5.39
C ILE A 33 2.28 12.05 5.13
N GLY A 34 1.91 13.07 4.39
CA GLY A 34 2.75 14.22 4.06
C GLY A 34 2.39 14.85 2.72
N PRO A 35 2.93 16.03 2.38
CA PRO A 35 2.64 16.75 1.14
C PRO A 35 2.98 15.94 -0.11
N ASN A 36 2.41 16.34 -1.25
CA ASN A 36 2.79 15.76 -2.53
C ASN A 36 4.25 16.08 -2.84
N GLY A 37 4.95 15.11 -3.43
CA GLY A 37 6.38 15.27 -3.78
C GLY A 37 7.36 15.09 -2.62
N CYS A 38 6.93 14.87 -1.36
CA CYS A 38 7.84 14.70 -0.23
C CYS A 38 8.58 13.35 -0.17
N GLY A 39 8.41 12.46 -1.18
CA GLY A 39 9.20 11.22 -1.31
C GLY A 39 8.49 9.93 -0.88
N LYS A 40 7.21 9.94 -0.52
CA LYS A 40 6.47 8.75 -0.03
C LYS A 40 6.54 7.56 -1.00
N THR A 41 6.16 7.75 -2.26
CA THR A 41 6.26 6.74 -3.32
C THR A 41 7.70 6.27 -3.54
N THR A 42 8.68 7.19 -3.47
CA THR A 42 10.11 6.86 -3.62
C THR A 42 10.56 5.93 -2.50
N LEU A 43 10.11 6.16 -1.26
CA LEU A 43 10.39 5.30 -0.12
C LEU A 43 9.80 3.90 -0.34
N LEU A 44 8.54 3.78 -0.76
CA LEU A 44 7.91 2.48 -1.04
C LEU A 44 8.66 1.71 -2.15
N LYS A 45 9.06 2.41 -3.22
CA LYS A 45 9.86 1.79 -4.30
C LYS A 45 11.23 1.31 -3.82
N ALA A 46 11.89 2.05 -2.94
CA ALA A 46 13.15 1.62 -2.33
C ALA A 46 12.95 0.38 -1.45
N VAL A 47 11.90 0.34 -0.63
CA VAL A 47 11.54 -0.82 0.21
C VAL A 47 11.27 -2.06 -0.65
N ALA A 48 10.56 -1.93 -1.77
CA ALA A 48 10.31 -3.01 -2.73
C ALA A 48 11.55 -3.40 -3.57
N ASN A 49 12.69 -2.74 -3.35
CA ASN A 49 13.92 -2.89 -4.15
C ASN A 49 13.71 -2.63 -5.65
N LEU A 50 12.78 -1.72 -5.97
CA LEU A 50 12.50 -1.26 -7.33
C LEU A 50 13.28 0.01 -7.68
N LEU A 51 13.95 0.62 -6.69
CA LEU A 51 14.78 1.81 -6.83
C LEU A 51 16.08 1.62 -6.06
N PRO A 52 17.25 1.98 -6.61
CA PRO A 52 18.51 1.97 -5.88
C PRO A 52 18.44 2.87 -4.63
N PHE A 53 19.06 2.43 -3.55
CA PHE A 53 19.10 3.16 -2.28
C PHE A 53 20.47 3.07 -1.59
N LYS A 54 20.75 4.02 -0.71
CA LYS A 54 21.86 4.01 0.26
C LYS A 54 21.30 3.51 1.61
N GLY A 55 22.18 3.14 2.54
CA GLY A 55 21.76 2.58 3.84
C GLY A 55 21.45 1.09 3.77
N SER A 56 20.59 0.59 4.67
CA SER A 56 20.20 -0.83 4.76
C SER A 56 18.69 -1.00 4.85
N ILE A 57 18.16 -1.95 4.07
CA ILE A 57 16.78 -2.42 4.18
C ILE A 57 16.84 -3.93 4.41
N GLU A 58 16.16 -4.40 5.44
CA GLU A 58 16.15 -5.79 5.86
C GLU A 58 14.69 -6.29 6.01
N ILE A 59 14.44 -7.50 5.49
CA ILE A 59 13.18 -8.24 5.70
C ILE A 59 13.53 -9.50 6.49
N ASP A 60 12.94 -9.65 7.68
CA ASP A 60 13.21 -10.74 8.63
C ASP A 60 14.72 -10.90 8.93
N GLY A 61 15.43 -9.77 9.09
CA GLY A 61 16.87 -9.74 9.37
C GLY A 61 17.76 -10.03 8.16
N LYS A 62 17.19 -10.29 6.97
CA LYS A 62 17.96 -10.52 5.74
C LYS A 62 17.97 -9.25 4.88
N SER A 63 19.15 -8.77 4.54
CA SER A 63 19.30 -7.59 3.67
C SER A 63 18.70 -7.83 2.28
N VAL A 64 17.84 -6.93 1.81
CA VAL A 64 17.22 -7.01 0.47
C VAL A 64 18.26 -7.00 -0.66
N ARG A 65 19.43 -6.39 -0.46
CA ARG A 65 20.53 -6.44 -1.45
C ARG A 65 21.13 -7.84 -1.65
N LYS A 66 20.96 -8.73 -0.65
CA LYS A 66 21.42 -10.13 -0.72
C LYS A 66 20.32 -11.08 -1.16
N MET A 67 19.10 -10.59 -1.37
CA MET A 67 17.96 -11.36 -1.85
C MET A 67 17.83 -11.23 -3.37
N LYS A 68 17.40 -12.32 -4.01
CA LYS A 68 16.95 -12.25 -5.41
C LYS A 68 15.62 -11.50 -5.48
N GLN A 69 15.34 -10.77 -6.57
CA GLN A 69 14.08 -10.04 -6.73
C GLN A 69 12.84 -10.94 -6.52
N ARG A 70 12.93 -12.21 -6.93
CA ARG A 70 11.88 -13.20 -6.67
C ARG A 70 11.61 -13.42 -5.18
N GLU A 71 12.65 -13.50 -4.35
CA GLU A 71 12.51 -13.72 -2.89
C GLU A 71 11.82 -12.51 -2.24
N ILE A 72 12.18 -11.29 -2.70
CA ILE A 72 11.56 -10.05 -2.24
C ILE A 72 10.08 -10.04 -2.67
N SER A 73 9.80 -10.35 -3.94
CA SER A 73 8.44 -10.35 -4.48
C SER A 73 7.54 -11.46 -3.89
N LEU A 74 8.08 -12.50 -3.28
CA LEU A 74 7.31 -13.47 -2.49
C LEU A 74 6.93 -12.92 -1.11
N LYS A 75 7.63 -11.92 -0.60
CA LYS A 75 7.40 -11.32 0.72
C LYS A 75 6.67 -9.98 0.65
N ILE A 76 6.96 -9.19 -0.37
CA ILE A 76 6.39 -7.85 -0.55
C ILE A 76 5.57 -7.80 -1.83
N ALA A 77 4.32 -7.38 -1.71
CA ALA A 77 3.50 -6.96 -2.84
C ALA A 77 3.26 -5.45 -2.78
N MET A 78 3.20 -4.80 -3.95
CA MET A 78 2.91 -3.38 -4.05
C MET A 78 1.62 -3.16 -4.82
N LEU A 79 0.66 -2.49 -4.18
CA LEU A 79 -0.55 -1.97 -4.80
C LEU A 79 -0.33 -0.49 -5.09
N SER A 80 -0.02 -0.17 -6.33
CA SER A 80 0.17 1.21 -6.79
C SER A 80 -1.01 1.69 -7.61
N GLN A 81 -1.16 3.00 -7.69
CA GLN A 81 -2.09 3.63 -8.61
C GLN A 81 -1.76 3.19 -10.05
N THR A 82 -2.71 2.56 -10.72
CA THR A 82 -2.49 2.04 -12.06
C THR A 82 -2.68 3.14 -13.11
N SER A 83 -1.63 3.46 -13.80
CA SER A 83 -1.66 4.31 -14.98
C SER A 83 -1.83 3.42 -16.23
N GLY A 84 -3.03 3.42 -16.80
CA GLY A 84 -3.32 2.84 -18.10
C GLY A 84 -3.42 1.30 -18.14
N ILE A 85 -4.49 0.81 -18.75
CA ILE A 85 -4.62 -0.61 -19.11
C ILE A 85 -4.24 -0.70 -20.59
N TYR A 86 -3.12 -1.36 -20.89
CA TYR A 86 -2.63 -1.51 -22.25
C TYR A 86 -3.09 -2.81 -22.94
N PHE A 87 -3.63 -3.76 -22.15
CA PHE A 87 -4.03 -5.08 -22.66
C PHE A 87 -5.41 -5.47 -22.15
N SER A 88 -6.19 -6.14 -23.02
CA SER A 88 -7.54 -6.60 -22.72
C SER A 88 -7.49 -8.03 -22.16
N TYR A 89 -7.11 -8.16 -20.88
CA TYR A 89 -7.24 -9.42 -20.15
C TYR A 89 -8.59 -9.48 -19.44
N ASN A 90 -9.09 -10.69 -19.15
CA ASN A 90 -10.22 -10.84 -18.25
C ASN A 90 -9.77 -10.68 -16.78
N VAL A 91 -10.74 -10.57 -15.89
CA VAL A 91 -10.52 -10.38 -14.45
C VAL A 91 -9.72 -11.55 -13.86
N PHE A 92 -10.10 -12.79 -14.19
CA PHE A 92 -9.44 -13.99 -13.67
C PHE A 92 -7.96 -14.03 -14.08
N ASP A 93 -7.65 -13.82 -15.35
CA ASP A 93 -6.27 -13.84 -15.84
C ASP A 93 -5.43 -12.71 -15.24
N THR A 94 -6.04 -11.53 -15.01
CA THR A 94 -5.37 -10.42 -14.35
C THR A 94 -4.99 -10.77 -12.90
N VAL A 95 -5.88 -11.43 -12.16
CA VAL A 95 -5.59 -11.87 -10.79
C VAL A 95 -4.60 -13.03 -10.79
N MET A 96 -4.67 -13.94 -11.77
CA MET A 96 -3.74 -15.05 -11.96
C MET A 96 -2.30 -14.58 -12.13
N MET A 97 -2.05 -13.39 -12.68
CA MET A 97 -0.69 -12.81 -12.74
C MET A 97 -0.05 -12.68 -11.35
N GLY A 98 -0.85 -12.52 -10.29
CA GLY A 98 -0.36 -12.54 -8.90
C GLY A 98 0.25 -13.89 -8.51
N ARG A 99 -0.17 -14.98 -9.15
CA ARG A 99 0.34 -16.34 -8.91
C ARG A 99 1.64 -16.68 -9.66
N TYR A 100 2.10 -15.81 -10.56
CA TYR A 100 3.26 -16.09 -11.44
C TYR A 100 4.49 -16.61 -10.70
N LEU A 101 4.75 -16.13 -9.49
CA LEU A 101 5.90 -16.56 -8.68
C LEU A 101 5.71 -17.95 -8.05
N HIS A 102 4.47 -18.43 -7.94
CA HIS A 102 4.10 -19.70 -7.32
C HIS A 102 3.99 -20.84 -8.34
N ILE A 103 3.81 -20.54 -9.63
CA ILE A 103 3.74 -21.53 -10.70
C ILE A 103 5.06 -22.31 -10.76
N LYS A 104 4.98 -23.62 -10.48
CA LYS A 104 6.14 -24.52 -10.36
C LYS A 104 6.76 -24.82 -11.73
N ASP A 105 5.94 -25.13 -12.71
CA ASP A 105 6.39 -25.41 -14.07
C ASP A 105 6.37 -24.14 -14.91
N ARG A 106 7.53 -23.45 -14.94
CA ARG A 106 7.69 -22.20 -15.67
C ARG A 106 7.88 -22.37 -17.16
N LEU A 107 8.31 -23.54 -17.60
CA LEU A 107 8.51 -23.82 -19.02
C LEU A 107 7.15 -23.89 -19.74
N LEU A 108 6.14 -24.47 -19.11
CA LEU A 108 4.79 -24.57 -19.68
C LEU A 108 3.86 -23.44 -19.20
N GLY A 109 4.18 -22.76 -18.09
CA GLY A 109 3.37 -21.66 -17.55
C GLY A 109 1.95 -22.05 -17.11
N ILE A 110 1.71 -23.35 -16.87
CA ILE A 110 0.37 -23.88 -16.59
C ILE A 110 0.06 -23.70 -15.09
N PRO A 111 -0.97 -22.90 -14.71
CA PRO A 111 -1.41 -22.78 -13.35
C PRO A 111 -1.98 -24.10 -12.82
N SER A 112 -1.63 -24.43 -11.56
CA SER A 112 -2.20 -25.57 -10.85
C SER A 112 -3.65 -25.29 -10.43
N GLU A 113 -4.38 -26.35 -10.04
CA GLU A 113 -5.71 -26.17 -9.42
C GLU A 113 -5.63 -25.38 -8.09
N GLN A 114 -4.52 -25.48 -7.37
CA GLN A 114 -4.28 -24.65 -6.17
C GLN A 114 -4.19 -23.16 -6.51
N ASP A 115 -3.53 -22.81 -7.62
CA ASP A 115 -3.45 -21.42 -8.08
C ASP A 115 -4.82 -20.88 -8.51
N LYS A 116 -5.60 -21.67 -9.25
CA LYS A 116 -6.97 -21.31 -9.65
C LYS A 116 -7.88 -21.11 -8.43
N ASN A 117 -7.81 -22.00 -7.44
CA ASN A 117 -8.57 -21.89 -6.20
C ASN A 117 -8.14 -20.67 -5.37
N CYS A 118 -6.85 -20.34 -5.34
CA CYS A 118 -6.36 -19.12 -4.72
C CYS A 118 -6.96 -17.87 -5.39
N VAL A 119 -6.93 -17.80 -6.72
CA VAL A 119 -7.51 -16.69 -7.49
C VAL A 119 -9.00 -16.56 -7.23
N ASN A 120 -9.76 -17.66 -7.24
CA ASN A 120 -11.20 -17.63 -6.95
C ASN A 120 -11.48 -17.07 -5.56
N ARG A 121 -10.78 -17.53 -4.52
CA ARG A 121 -10.89 -16.97 -3.15
C ARG A 121 -10.57 -15.48 -3.11
N CYS A 122 -9.51 -15.03 -3.78
CA CYS A 122 -9.19 -13.61 -3.85
C CYS A 122 -10.31 -12.80 -4.53
N LEU A 123 -10.93 -13.35 -5.58
CA LEU A 123 -12.07 -12.72 -6.28
C LEU A 123 -13.33 -12.70 -5.41
N GLU A 124 -13.61 -13.75 -4.65
CA GLU A 124 -14.70 -13.80 -3.67
C GLU A 124 -14.51 -12.72 -2.60
N THR A 125 -13.29 -12.61 -2.07
CA THR A 125 -12.93 -11.61 -1.05
C THR A 125 -13.22 -10.18 -1.49
N VAL A 126 -12.99 -9.85 -2.76
CA VAL A 126 -13.25 -8.52 -3.30
C VAL A 126 -14.62 -8.38 -3.99
N ASN A 127 -15.51 -9.37 -3.85
CA ASN A 127 -16.83 -9.42 -4.46
C ASN A 127 -16.81 -9.24 -6.00
N LEU A 128 -15.89 -9.95 -6.69
CA LEU A 128 -15.76 -9.94 -8.14
C LEU A 128 -15.78 -11.34 -8.79
N ILE A 129 -16.13 -12.39 -8.06
CA ILE A 129 -16.15 -13.76 -8.59
C ILE A 129 -17.09 -13.92 -9.79
N ASN A 130 -18.23 -13.23 -9.79
CA ASN A 130 -19.21 -13.26 -10.87
C ASN A 130 -18.75 -12.49 -12.11
N GLU A 131 -17.72 -11.66 -11.99
CA GLU A 131 -17.15 -10.85 -13.06
C GLU A 131 -15.85 -11.47 -13.64
N LYS A 132 -15.47 -12.67 -13.20
CA LYS A 132 -14.17 -13.29 -13.49
C LYS A 132 -13.82 -13.38 -14.98
N ASP A 133 -14.81 -13.58 -15.84
CA ASP A 133 -14.62 -13.74 -17.29
C ASP A 133 -14.75 -12.42 -18.06
N ARG A 134 -15.10 -11.31 -17.34
CA ARG A 134 -15.26 -9.98 -17.94
C ARG A 134 -13.90 -9.33 -18.20
N GLU A 135 -13.79 -8.62 -19.31
CA GLU A 135 -12.59 -7.84 -19.65
C GLU A 135 -12.39 -6.68 -18.65
N ILE A 136 -11.16 -6.48 -18.17
CA ILE A 136 -10.83 -5.40 -17.20
C ILE A 136 -11.07 -4.00 -17.78
N THR A 137 -11.00 -3.83 -19.08
CA THR A 137 -11.29 -2.57 -19.79
C THR A 137 -12.76 -2.15 -19.71
N LYS A 138 -13.67 -3.08 -19.40
CA LYS A 138 -15.12 -2.85 -19.27
C LYS A 138 -15.56 -2.62 -17.82
N LEU A 139 -14.62 -2.58 -16.87
CA LEU A 139 -14.89 -2.38 -15.46
C LEU A 139 -14.94 -0.89 -15.09
N SER A 140 -15.71 -0.56 -14.06
CA SER A 140 -15.60 0.75 -13.41
C SER A 140 -14.24 0.91 -12.71
N GLY A 141 -13.82 2.14 -12.44
CA GLY A 141 -12.57 2.40 -11.72
C GLY A 141 -12.49 1.66 -10.36
N GLY A 142 -13.58 1.65 -9.61
CA GLY A 142 -13.64 0.92 -8.34
C GLY A 142 -13.60 -0.61 -8.49
N GLN A 143 -14.22 -1.17 -9.53
CA GLN A 143 -14.10 -2.60 -9.84
C GLN A 143 -12.66 -2.95 -10.23
N LEU A 144 -12.04 -2.14 -11.07
CA LEU A 144 -10.66 -2.32 -11.50
C LEU A 144 -9.69 -2.29 -10.32
N GLN A 145 -9.84 -1.35 -9.40
CA GLN A 145 -9.01 -1.27 -8.20
C GLN A 145 -9.15 -2.53 -7.33
N ARG A 146 -10.36 -3.09 -7.23
CA ARG A 146 -10.59 -4.36 -6.53
C ARG A 146 -9.94 -5.54 -7.24
N VAL A 147 -9.88 -5.56 -8.59
CA VAL A 147 -9.11 -6.58 -9.34
C VAL A 147 -7.62 -6.49 -9.00
N PHE A 148 -7.05 -5.30 -8.93
CA PHE A 148 -5.63 -5.14 -8.56
C PHE A 148 -5.36 -5.49 -7.10
N LEU A 149 -6.30 -5.22 -6.19
CA LEU A 149 -6.21 -5.72 -4.82
C LEU A 149 -6.21 -7.25 -4.81
N ALA A 150 -7.15 -7.91 -5.50
CA ALA A 150 -7.20 -9.37 -5.60
C ALA A 150 -5.91 -9.96 -6.17
N ARG A 151 -5.33 -9.31 -7.20
CA ARG A 151 -4.02 -9.69 -7.76
C ARG A 151 -2.90 -9.58 -6.72
N THR A 152 -2.90 -8.51 -5.92
CA THR A 152 -1.93 -8.30 -4.84
C THR A 152 -2.05 -9.39 -3.78
N LEU A 153 -3.28 -9.75 -3.40
CA LEU A 153 -3.56 -10.81 -2.44
C LEU A 153 -3.21 -12.20 -2.97
N ALA A 154 -3.45 -12.45 -4.26
CA ALA A 154 -3.10 -13.70 -4.92
C ALA A 154 -1.59 -13.99 -4.92
N GLN A 155 -0.75 -12.97 -4.73
CA GLN A 155 0.69 -13.12 -4.53
C GLN A 155 1.03 -13.72 -3.15
N GLU A 156 0.07 -13.77 -2.19
CA GLU A 156 0.24 -14.25 -0.81
C GLU A 156 1.43 -13.59 -0.09
N PRO A 157 1.54 -12.24 -0.08
CA PRO A 157 2.67 -11.55 0.52
C PRO A 157 2.61 -11.56 2.05
N GLU A 158 3.74 -11.28 2.69
CA GLU A 158 3.82 -10.96 4.13
C GLU A 158 3.64 -9.45 4.38
N ILE A 159 4.04 -8.61 3.41
CA ILE A 159 3.95 -7.14 3.49
C ILE A 159 3.23 -6.61 2.25
N ILE A 160 2.20 -5.81 2.44
CA ILE A 160 1.58 -5.04 1.36
C ILE A 160 2.01 -3.58 1.47
N LEU A 161 2.59 -3.06 0.40
CA LEU A 161 2.89 -1.65 0.22
C LEU A 161 1.77 -1.00 -0.58
N LEU A 162 1.16 0.06 -0.07
CA LEU A 162 0.06 0.78 -0.71
C LEU A 162 0.53 2.17 -1.13
N ASP A 163 0.48 2.45 -2.41
CA ASP A 163 0.81 3.77 -2.96
C ASP A 163 -0.47 4.45 -3.45
N GLU A 164 -1.10 5.23 -2.56
CA GLU A 164 -2.33 5.97 -2.81
C GLU A 164 -3.50 5.09 -3.33
N PRO A 165 -3.80 3.96 -2.67
CA PRO A 165 -4.73 2.97 -3.20
C PRO A 165 -6.20 3.44 -3.21
N THR A 166 -6.51 4.53 -2.52
CA THR A 166 -7.87 5.06 -2.36
C THR A 166 -8.24 6.13 -3.39
N ASN A 167 -7.28 6.57 -4.21
CA ASN A 167 -7.53 7.56 -5.26
C ASN A 167 -8.53 7.00 -6.29
N HIS A 168 -9.47 7.84 -6.72
CA HIS A 168 -10.55 7.50 -7.67
C HIS A 168 -11.56 6.46 -7.19
N LEU A 169 -11.53 6.07 -5.91
CA LEU A 169 -12.58 5.27 -5.29
C LEU A 169 -13.64 6.17 -4.65
N ASP A 170 -14.89 5.79 -4.71
CA ASP A 170 -15.92 6.40 -3.88
C ASP A 170 -15.74 6.03 -2.40
N LEU A 171 -16.37 6.80 -1.52
CA LEU A 171 -16.21 6.69 -0.08
C LEU A 171 -16.48 5.27 0.45
N LYS A 172 -17.48 4.58 -0.11
CA LYS A 172 -17.81 3.21 0.29
C LYS A 172 -16.62 2.27 0.06
N TYR A 173 -16.07 2.28 -1.14
CA TYR A 173 -14.97 1.38 -1.50
C TYR A 173 -13.64 1.77 -0.84
N GLN A 174 -13.41 3.06 -0.54
CA GLN A 174 -12.27 3.48 0.28
C GLN A 174 -12.33 2.83 1.68
N ILE A 175 -13.49 2.90 2.33
CA ILE A 175 -13.69 2.34 3.67
C ILE A 175 -13.56 0.81 3.63
N GLU A 176 -14.23 0.14 2.69
CA GLU A 176 -14.16 -1.31 2.53
C GLU A 176 -12.72 -1.82 2.32
N LEU A 177 -11.93 -1.12 1.47
CA LEU A 177 -10.52 -1.45 1.22
C LEU A 177 -9.69 -1.37 2.51
N ILE A 178 -9.83 -0.29 3.26
CA ILE A 178 -9.07 -0.09 4.52
C ILE A 178 -9.44 -1.15 5.56
N GLU A 179 -10.72 -1.43 5.76
CA GLU A 179 -11.16 -2.45 6.71
C GLU A 179 -10.67 -3.85 6.30
N TYR A 180 -10.75 -4.17 5.02
CA TYR A 180 -10.24 -5.44 4.53
C TYR A 180 -8.73 -5.59 4.81
N LEU A 181 -7.93 -4.56 4.51
CA LEU A 181 -6.48 -4.59 4.73
C LEU A 181 -6.12 -4.70 6.22
N LYS A 182 -6.90 -4.08 7.12
CA LYS A 182 -6.74 -4.25 8.57
C LYS A 182 -6.95 -5.70 9.01
N ILE A 183 -8.07 -6.30 8.57
CA ILE A 183 -8.38 -7.71 8.88
C ILE A 183 -7.28 -8.60 8.32
N TRP A 184 -6.90 -8.43 7.06
CA TRP A 184 -5.84 -9.19 6.42
C TRP A 184 -4.51 -9.10 7.19
N ALA A 185 -4.14 -7.92 7.67
CA ALA A 185 -2.89 -7.70 8.42
C ALA A 185 -2.94 -8.27 9.85
N SER A 186 -4.15 -8.42 10.44
CA SER A 186 -4.31 -9.02 11.78
C SER A 186 -4.11 -10.54 11.78
N GLU A 187 -4.15 -11.17 10.62
CA GLU A 187 -4.01 -12.61 10.46
C GLU A 187 -2.56 -12.98 10.12
N GLY A 188 -1.99 -13.93 10.88
CA GLY A 188 -0.65 -14.44 10.62
C GLY A 188 0.46 -13.39 10.86
N ASN A 189 1.55 -13.50 10.11
CA ASN A 189 2.75 -12.66 10.24
C ASN A 189 2.76 -11.62 9.10
N ARG A 190 1.87 -10.65 9.16
CA ARG A 190 1.62 -9.70 8.06
C ARG A 190 1.74 -8.25 8.51
N ALA A 191 1.95 -7.35 7.56
CA ALA A 191 1.93 -5.91 7.79
C ALA A 191 1.47 -5.14 6.54
N VAL A 192 0.85 -3.98 6.74
CA VAL A 192 0.50 -3.03 5.68
C VAL A 192 1.26 -1.73 5.91
N VAL A 193 1.95 -1.25 4.88
CA VAL A 193 2.59 0.07 4.86
C VAL A 193 1.89 0.89 3.78
N GLY A 194 1.07 1.85 4.19
CA GLY A 194 0.20 2.61 3.29
C GLY A 194 0.56 4.08 3.19
N VAL A 195 0.77 4.57 1.98
CA VAL A 195 0.76 6.01 1.66
C VAL A 195 -0.68 6.42 1.40
N LEU A 196 -1.19 7.33 2.21
CA LEU A 196 -2.57 7.82 2.14
C LEU A 196 -2.59 9.37 2.18
N HIS A 197 -3.49 9.97 1.39
CA HIS A 197 -3.70 11.42 1.40
C HIS A 197 -4.73 11.85 2.45
N ASP A 198 -5.77 11.03 2.65
CA ASP A 198 -6.78 11.31 3.66
C ASP A 198 -6.27 10.87 5.03
N ILE A 199 -6.14 11.84 5.95
CA ILE A 199 -5.63 11.62 7.32
C ILE A 199 -6.59 10.70 8.10
N ASN A 200 -7.90 10.78 7.85
CA ASN A 200 -8.87 9.93 8.55
C ASN A 200 -8.72 8.47 8.12
N LEU A 201 -8.53 8.23 6.81
CA LEU A 201 -8.25 6.88 6.31
C LEU A 201 -6.88 6.37 6.79
N ALA A 202 -5.89 7.24 6.91
CA ALA A 202 -4.58 6.88 7.46
C ALA A 202 -4.68 6.44 8.92
N MET A 203 -5.39 7.19 9.77
CA MET A 203 -5.66 6.84 11.16
C MET A 203 -6.55 5.59 11.28
N ARG A 204 -7.43 5.35 10.30
CA ARG A 204 -8.26 4.16 10.28
C ARG A 204 -7.47 2.90 9.91
N LEU A 205 -6.49 2.98 9.01
CA LEU A 205 -5.64 1.86 8.60
C LEU A 205 -4.69 1.43 9.71
N SER A 206 -4.10 2.39 10.42
CA SER A 206 -3.01 2.13 11.38
C SER A 206 -3.07 3.06 12.59
N GLU A 207 -2.75 2.50 13.75
CA GLU A 207 -2.46 3.30 14.96
C GLU A 207 -1.11 4.04 14.84
N ASN A 208 -0.16 3.50 14.07
CA ASN A 208 1.15 4.11 13.87
C ASN A 208 1.16 4.94 12.59
N ILE A 209 1.57 6.18 12.72
CA ILE A 209 1.67 7.14 11.62
C ILE A 209 3.09 7.68 11.52
N MET A 210 3.57 7.77 10.30
CA MET A 210 4.79 8.48 9.94
C MET A 210 4.42 9.71 9.11
N VAL A 211 4.90 10.87 9.54
CA VAL A 211 4.72 12.14 8.83
C VAL A 211 6.02 12.48 8.11
N MET A 212 5.94 12.67 6.81
CA MET A 212 7.08 13.02 5.95
C MET A 212 6.94 14.44 5.39
N LYS A 213 8.06 15.18 5.33
CA LYS A 213 8.23 16.44 4.61
C LYS A 213 9.66 16.51 4.05
N ASP A 214 9.84 17.01 2.84
CA ASP A 214 11.14 17.26 2.18
C ASP A 214 12.10 16.06 2.15
N GLY A 215 11.54 14.85 2.07
CA GLY A 215 12.29 13.59 2.02
C GLY A 215 12.67 13.02 3.38
N GLU A 216 12.26 13.62 4.47
CA GLU A 216 12.64 13.26 5.83
C GLU A 216 11.43 12.91 6.69
N ILE A 217 11.65 12.11 7.75
CA ILE A 217 10.65 11.86 8.78
C ILE A 217 10.60 13.06 9.71
N GLN A 218 9.43 13.70 9.80
CA GLN A 218 9.18 14.76 10.76
C GLN A 218 8.83 14.18 12.14
N THR A 219 8.02 13.12 12.13
CA THR A 219 7.67 12.37 13.34
C THR A 219 7.18 10.97 12.96
N HIS A 220 7.24 10.03 13.90
CA HIS A 220 6.73 8.67 13.76
C HIS A 220 6.32 8.13 15.13
N GLY A 221 5.15 7.52 15.22
CA GLY A 221 4.62 6.91 16.44
C GLY A 221 3.11 6.74 16.38
N LYS A 222 2.48 6.56 17.55
CA LYS A 222 1.02 6.45 17.63
C LYS A 222 0.36 7.75 17.19
N ALA A 223 -0.69 7.64 16.38
CA ALA A 223 -1.43 8.79 15.85
C ALA A 223 -1.85 9.78 16.95
N SER A 224 -2.33 9.25 18.08
CA SER A 224 -2.75 10.05 19.25
C SER A 224 -1.62 10.87 19.90
N GLU A 225 -0.36 10.48 19.70
CA GLU A 225 0.81 11.11 20.29
C GLU A 225 1.49 12.07 19.31
N VAL A 226 1.52 11.69 18.01
CA VAL A 226 2.32 12.40 17.01
C VAL A 226 1.51 13.38 16.15
N ILE A 227 0.19 13.15 15.96
CA ILE A 227 -0.65 14.06 15.17
C ILE A 227 -1.13 15.21 16.04
N THR A 228 -0.46 16.36 15.91
CA THR A 228 -0.87 17.62 16.55
C THR A 228 -1.26 18.66 15.51
N GLY A 229 -2.11 19.63 15.90
CA GLY A 229 -2.49 20.73 14.99
C GLY A 229 -1.28 21.52 14.52
N SER A 230 -0.33 21.80 15.39
CA SER A 230 0.91 22.53 15.06
C SER A 230 1.82 21.75 14.09
N LEU A 231 1.95 20.44 14.25
CA LEU A 231 2.72 19.62 13.32
C LEU A 231 2.05 19.60 11.93
N LEU A 232 0.74 19.38 11.88
CA LEU A 232 0.01 19.37 10.61
C LEU A 232 0.10 20.72 9.91
N GLU A 233 -0.01 21.83 10.63
CA GLU A 233 0.16 23.16 10.08
C GLU A 233 1.57 23.39 9.53
N GLN A 234 2.61 22.97 10.26
CA GLN A 234 4.00 23.03 9.79
C GLN A 234 4.24 22.20 8.54
N VAL A 235 3.62 21.02 8.44
CA VAL A 235 3.84 20.06 7.34
C VAL A 235 3.05 20.46 6.11
N TYR A 236 1.77 20.79 6.27
CA TYR A 236 0.85 21.09 5.16
C TYR A 236 0.71 22.58 4.84
N GLU A 237 1.28 23.47 5.67
CA GLU A 237 1.25 24.94 5.52
C GLU A 237 -0.17 25.54 5.58
N ILE A 238 -1.08 24.80 6.21
CA ILE A 238 -2.47 25.21 6.48
C ILE A 238 -2.89 24.69 7.86
N ASP A 239 -3.81 25.35 8.54
CA ASP A 239 -4.42 24.88 9.79
C ASP A 239 -5.41 23.71 9.50
N VAL A 240 -4.85 22.51 9.32
CA VAL A 240 -5.61 21.26 9.04
C VAL A 240 -6.59 20.97 10.17
N ALA A 241 -6.17 21.19 11.44
CA ALA A 241 -7.00 20.91 12.59
C ALA A 241 -8.26 21.79 12.64
N ARG A 242 -8.12 23.06 12.29
CA ARG A 242 -9.25 23.99 12.14
C ARG A 242 -10.16 23.57 11.00
N TYR A 243 -9.59 23.27 9.82
CA TYR A 243 -10.35 22.80 8.66
C TYR A 243 -11.21 21.57 8.98
N MET A 244 -10.64 20.58 9.66
CA MET A 244 -11.35 19.35 10.06
C MET A 244 -12.48 19.65 11.07
N ARG A 245 -12.21 20.50 12.09
CA ARG A 245 -13.25 20.90 13.07
C ARG A 245 -14.41 21.65 12.40
N ASP A 246 -14.11 22.60 11.52
CA ASP A 246 -15.13 23.36 10.80
C ASP A 246 -15.97 22.46 9.87
N SER A 247 -15.34 21.45 9.27
CA SER A 247 -16.06 20.44 8.48
C SER A 247 -17.00 19.60 9.34
N LEU A 248 -16.55 19.14 10.52
CA LEU A 248 -17.39 18.37 11.46
C LEU A 248 -18.62 19.16 11.94
N LYS A 249 -18.46 20.45 12.27
CA LYS A 249 -19.60 21.32 12.64
C LYS A 249 -20.66 21.36 11.55
N LYS A 250 -20.25 21.49 10.28
CA LYS A 250 -21.21 21.47 9.16
C LYS A 250 -21.98 20.14 9.06
N TRP A 251 -21.31 19.01 9.35
CA TRP A 251 -21.98 17.71 9.39
C TRP A 251 -22.97 17.59 10.55
N GLU A 252 -22.67 18.20 11.72
CA GLU A 252 -23.57 18.23 12.86
C GLU A 252 -24.84 19.03 12.56
N GLU A 253 -24.69 20.18 11.86
CA GLU A 253 -25.81 21.01 11.42
C GLU A 253 -26.76 20.31 10.44
N LEU A 254 -26.27 19.34 9.64
CA LEU A 254 -27.09 18.56 8.71
C LEU A 254 -27.94 17.50 9.39
N ARG A 255 -27.78 17.25 10.70
CA ARG A 255 -28.54 16.26 11.48
C ARG A 255 -29.79 16.84 12.12
N THR A 256 -30.00 18.12 12.04
CA THR A 256 -31.20 18.83 12.50
C THR A 256 -32.16 19.11 11.35
#